data_a2f5105971f17c95aa053dbcd0c91c8d
#
_entry.id   a2f5105971f17c95aa053dbcd0c91c8d
#
_cell.length_a   1.000
_cell.length_b   1.000
_cell.length_c   1.000
_cell.angle_alpha   90.00
_cell.angle_beta   90.00
_cell.angle_gamma   90.00
#
_symmetry.space_group_name_H-M   'P 1'
#
loop_
_entity.id
_entity.type
_entity.pdbx_description
1 polymer ?
#
loop_
_entity_poly.entity_id
_entity_poly.type
_entity_poly.pdbx_seq_one_letter_code
_entity_poly.pdbx_strand_id
1 'polypeptide(L)'
;FIDDIVVHPDDYPKFLPELNALLDEYHLIYTIAGHAGEGNFHIIPLMDLKKPEYRKIVLELQPRVYKLVAKYHGSITGEHGDGIIRTPYLPIMFGDKMCELFAQVKNVFDPLNILNPGKKVGGTVVDIERSMIGRV
;
A
#
# COMPACT_ATOMS: atom_id res chain seq x y z
N PHE A 1 5.38 -2.21 -3.54
CA PHE A 1 4.55 -1.10 -3.05
C PHE A 1 3.06 -1.43 -3.08
N ILE A 2 2.63 -2.27 -4.00
CA ILE A 2 1.27 -2.83 -4.09
C ILE A 2 1.27 -4.33 -3.74
N ASP A 3 2.27 -4.74 -3.03
CA ASP A 3 2.47 -6.04 -2.46
C ASP A 3 1.60 -6.21 -1.20
N ASP A 4 1.13 -7.43 -0.91
CA ASP A 4 0.44 -7.77 0.32
C ASP A 4 -0.99 -7.20 0.46
N ILE A 5 -1.76 -7.17 -0.61
CA ILE A 5 -3.18 -6.84 -0.56
C ILE A 5 -4.03 -8.09 -0.27
N VAL A 6 -5.20 -7.88 0.34
CA VAL A 6 -6.15 -8.95 0.63
C VAL A 6 -7.53 -8.58 0.09
N VAL A 7 -8.15 -9.51 -0.65
CA VAL A 7 -9.54 -9.40 -1.12
C VAL A 7 -10.21 -10.76 -0.93
N HIS A 8 -11.48 -10.78 -0.55
CA HIS A 8 -12.19 -12.04 -0.34
C HIS A 8 -12.17 -12.91 -1.62
N PRO A 9 -11.90 -14.23 -1.52
CA PRO A 9 -11.78 -15.09 -2.70
C PRO A 9 -12.99 -15.08 -3.64
N ASP A 10 -14.22 -14.93 -3.10
CA ASP A 10 -15.44 -14.84 -3.89
C ASP A 10 -15.50 -13.63 -4.83
N ASP A 11 -14.71 -12.59 -4.54
CA ASP A 11 -14.63 -11.37 -5.34
C ASP A 11 -13.57 -11.45 -6.47
N TYR A 12 -12.74 -12.49 -6.52
CA TYR A 12 -11.69 -12.64 -7.53
C TYR A 12 -12.18 -12.53 -8.97
N PRO A 13 -13.31 -13.15 -9.36
CA PRO A 13 -13.78 -13.06 -10.73
C PRO A 13 -14.06 -11.63 -11.21
N LYS A 14 -14.31 -10.71 -10.30
CA LYS A 14 -14.54 -9.29 -10.58
C LYS A 14 -13.30 -8.44 -10.32
N PHE A 15 -12.62 -8.68 -9.20
CA PHE A 15 -11.47 -7.90 -8.77
C PHE A 15 -10.26 -8.05 -9.70
N LEU A 16 -9.89 -9.29 -10.08
CA LEU A 16 -8.69 -9.53 -10.87
C LEU A 16 -8.72 -8.88 -12.26
N PRO A 17 -9.83 -8.92 -13.03
CA PRO A 17 -9.91 -8.19 -14.28
C PRO A 17 -9.74 -6.67 -14.13
N GLU A 18 -10.31 -6.06 -13.09
CA GLU A 18 -10.16 -4.62 -12.82
C GLU A 18 -8.72 -4.29 -12.40
N LEU A 19 -8.10 -5.14 -11.59
CA LEU A 19 -6.70 -4.98 -11.19
C LEU A 19 -5.77 -5.07 -12.40
N ASN A 20 -5.94 -6.11 -13.24
CA ASN A 20 -5.11 -6.28 -14.43
C ASN A 20 -5.27 -5.08 -15.39
N ALA A 21 -6.50 -4.64 -15.65
CA ALA A 21 -6.75 -3.47 -16.49
C ALA A 21 -6.04 -2.22 -15.94
N LEU A 22 -6.04 -2.04 -14.62
CA LEU A 22 -5.34 -0.94 -13.97
C LEU A 22 -3.83 -1.03 -14.12
N LEU A 23 -3.24 -2.23 -13.98
CA LEU A 23 -1.80 -2.45 -14.12
C LEU A 23 -1.33 -2.30 -15.57
N ASP A 24 -2.15 -2.73 -16.53
CA ASP A 24 -1.88 -2.66 -17.96
C ASP A 24 -1.77 -1.21 -18.47
N GLU A 25 -2.49 -0.25 -17.85
CA GLU A 25 -2.37 1.18 -18.18
C GLU A 25 -0.92 1.70 -18.03
N TYR A 26 -0.13 1.08 -17.15
CA TYR A 26 1.25 1.48 -16.87
C TYR A 26 2.29 0.65 -17.63
N HIS A 27 1.86 -0.29 -18.46
CA HIS A 27 2.73 -1.17 -19.26
C HIS A 27 3.84 -1.85 -18.44
N LEU A 28 3.52 -2.23 -17.22
CA LEU A 28 4.47 -2.89 -16.30
C LEU A 28 4.56 -4.38 -16.60
N ILE A 29 5.77 -4.91 -16.51
CA ILE A 29 5.98 -6.35 -16.38
C ILE A 29 5.85 -6.68 -14.88
N TYR A 30 4.96 -7.59 -14.53
CA TYR A 30 4.73 -7.95 -13.13
C TYR A 30 4.41 -9.44 -12.99
N THR A 31 4.55 -9.95 -11.80
CA THR A 31 4.01 -11.24 -11.39
C THR A 31 3.05 -11.09 -10.22
N ILE A 32 2.12 -12.01 -10.09
CA ILE A 32 1.24 -12.12 -8.94
C ILE A 32 1.50 -13.47 -8.29
N ALA A 33 1.81 -13.45 -7.01
CA ALA A 33 1.96 -14.61 -6.15
C ALA A 33 1.09 -14.41 -4.89
N GLY A 34 1.14 -15.33 -3.94
CA GLY A 34 0.49 -15.13 -2.64
C GLY A 34 -0.28 -16.35 -2.16
N HIS A 35 -1.15 -16.12 -1.20
CA HIS A 35 -1.94 -17.13 -0.51
C HIS A 35 -3.40 -17.05 -1.00
N ALA A 36 -3.63 -17.53 -2.23
CA ALA A 36 -4.90 -17.34 -2.93
C ALA A 36 -6.13 -17.84 -2.14
N GLY A 37 -5.98 -18.93 -1.37
CA GLY A 37 -7.06 -19.44 -0.51
C GLY A 37 -7.47 -18.48 0.61
N GLU A 38 -6.56 -17.61 1.05
CA GLU A 38 -6.78 -16.59 2.09
C GLU A 38 -7.04 -15.19 1.51
N GLY A 39 -7.08 -15.08 0.18
CA GLY A 39 -7.31 -13.78 -0.46
C GLY A 39 -6.11 -12.87 -0.57
N ASN A 40 -4.94 -13.30 -0.16
CA ASN A 40 -3.74 -12.47 -0.14
C ASN A 40 -2.98 -12.53 -1.46
N PHE A 41 -2.60 -11.35 -1.97
CA PHE A 41 -1.84 -11.20 -3.21
C PHE A 41 -0.58 -10.37 -3.00
N HIS A 42 0.51 -10.88 -3.57
CA HIS A 42 1.79 -10.18 -3.71
C HIS A 42 1.98 -9.80 -5.18
N ILE A 43 1.76 -8.54 -5.51
CA ILE A 43 1.96 -8.01 -6.86
C ILE A 43 3.36 -7.43 -6.93
N ILE A 44 4.21 -8.03 -7.74
CA ILE A 44 5.63 -7.72 -7.83
C ILE A 44 5.95 -7.17 -9.21
N PRO A 45 5.87 -5.84 -9.42
CA PRO A 45 6.27 -5.22 -10.69
C PRO A 45 7.79 -5.15 -10.80
N LEU A 46 8.29 -5.41 -12.00
CA LEU A 46 9.70 -5.27 -12.33
C LEU A 46 9.99 -3.80 -12.69
N MET A 47 10.68 -3.08 -11.81
CA MET A 47 10.90 -1.64 -11.94
C MET A 47 12.34 -1.26 -11.56
N ASP A 48 12.95 -0.36 -12.33
CA ASP A 48 14.22 0.28 -11.97
C ASP A 48 13.95 1.62 -11.27
N LEU A 49 13.94 1.61 -9.93
CA LEU A 49 13.68 2.80 -9.12
C LEU A 49 14.77 3.90 -9.21
N LYS A 50 15.89 3.65 -9.91
CA LYS A 50 16.83 4.71 -10.26
C LYS A 50 16.25 5.68 -11.30
N LYS A 51 15.28 5.22 -12.10
CA LYS A 51 14.62 6.01 -13.13
C LYS A 51 13.44 6.78 -12.53
N PRO A 52 13.37 8.12 -12.70
CA PRO A 52 12.31 8.95 -12.14
C PRO A 52 10.89 8.55 -12.55
N GLU A 53 10.72 8.05 -13.79
CA GLU A 53 9.44 7.61 -14.32
C GLU A 53 8.82 6.48 -13.50
N TYR A 54 9.63 5.50 -13.04
CA TYR A 54 9.12 4.41 -12.20
C TYR A 54 8.74 4.88 -10.79
N ARG A 55 9.48 5.85 -10.24
CA ARG A 55 9.10 6.46 -8.95
C ARG A 55 7.77 7.19 -9.04
N LYS A 56 7.52 7.89 -10.15
CA LYS A 56 6.24 8.54 -10.42
C LYS A 56 5.11 7.51 -10.51
N ILE A 57 5.32 6.40 -11.24
CA ILE A 57 4.36 5.31 -11.33
C ILE A 57 4.02 4.75 -9.94
N VAL A 58 4.98 4.55 -9.06
CA VAL A 58 4.72 4.09 -7.69
C VAL A 58 3.72 5.00 -6.98
N LEU A 59 3.96 6.32 -7.01
CA LEU A 59 3.13 7.30 -6.32
C LEU A 59 1.72 7.44 -6.92
N GLU A 60 1.58 7.23 -8.23
CA GLU A 60 0.30 7.32 -8.93
C GLU A 60 -0.52 6.03 -8.84
N LEU A 61 0.12 4.88 -9.06
CA LEU A 61 -0.55 3.58 -9.11
C LEU A 61 -0.98 3.09 -7.73
N GLN A 62 -0.16 3.30 -6.70
CA GLN A 62 -0.41 2.78 -5.36
C GLN A 62 -1.78 3.20 -4.79
N PRO A 63 -2.15 4.49 -4.74
CA PRO A 63 -3.46 4.88 -4.23
C PRO A 63 -4.63 4.39 -5.11
N ARG A 64 -4.42 4.17 -6.41
CA ARG A 64 -5.44 3.62 -7.32
C ARG A 64 -5.72 2.16 -6.98
N VAL A 65 -4.67 1.35 -6.81
CA VAL A 65 -4.80 -0.05 -6.38
C VAL A 65 -5.46 -0.13 -5.01
N TYR A 66 -5.06 0.70 -4.05
CA TYR A 66 -5.63 0.68 -2.71
C TYR A 66 -7.12 1.09 -2.69
N LYS A 67 -7.54 2.04 -3.53
CA LYS A 67 -8.95 2.37 -3.71
C LYS A 67 -9.74 1.23 -4.34
N LEU A 68 -9.13 0.51 -5.28
CA LEU A 68 -9.74 -0.69 -5.86
C LEU A 68 -9.92 -1.78 -4.80
N VAL A 69 -8.91 -2.05 -3.97
CA VAL A 69 -8.99 -2.99 -2.84
C VAL A 69 -10.11 -2.58 -1.87
N ALA A 70 -10.18 -1.31 -1.49
CA ALA A 70 -11.22 -0.79 -0.61
C ALA A 70 -12.64 -0.90 -1.21
N LYS A 71 -12.79 -0.76 -2.54
CA LYS A 71 -14.06 -0.98 -3.25
C LYS A 71 -14.60 -2.40 -3.02
N TYR A 72 -13.72 -3.37 -2.87
CA TYR A 72 -14.03 -4.77 -2.58
C TYR A 72 -13.96 -5.11 -1.08
N HIS A 73 -14.01 -4.11 -0.21
CA HIS A 73 -13.92 -4.27 1.25
C HIS A 73 -12.68 -5.05 1.71
N GLY A 74 -11.61 -5.00 0.90
CA GLY A 74 -10.35 -5.67 1.16
C GLY A 74 -9.42 -4.90 2.09
N SER A 75 -8.25 -5.47 2.33
CA SER A 75 -7.18 -4.85 3.10
C SER A 75 -5.97 -4.50 2.22
N ILE A 76 -5.38 -3.33 2.44
CA ILE A 76 -4.14 -2.92 1.76
C ILE A 76 -2.89 -3.52 2.39
N THR A 77 -3.05 -4.27 3.48
CA THR A 77 -2.00 -5.01 4.17
C THR A 77 -2.56 -6.33 4.70
N GLY A 78 -1.91 -7.43 4.38
CA GLY A 78 -2.26 -8.77 4.87
C GLY A 78 -1.37 -9.20 6.03
N GLU A 79 -0.11 -9.49 5.76
CA GLU A 79 0.85 -10.08 6.69
C GLU A 79 2.12 -9.23 6.91
N HIS A 80 2.50 -8.34 5.96
CA HIS A 80 3.77 -7.61 6.00
C HIS A 80 3.72 -6.33 6.87
N GLY A 81 2.54 -5.89 7.29
CA GLY A 81 2.33 -4.63 8.00
C GLY A 81 2.43 -3.40 7.11
N ASP A 82 2.18 -2.21 7.67
CA ASP A 82 2.01 -0.98 6.88
C ASP A 82 3.34 -0.32 6.50
N GLY A 83 4.30 -0.31 7.41
CA GLY A 83 5.59 0.34 7.21
C GLY A 83 5.49 1.80 6.78
N ILE A 84 6.50 2.28 6.06
CA ILE A 84 6.51 3.63 5.45
C ILE A 84 5.54 3.68 4.26
N ILE A 85 5.49 2.58 3.50
CA ILE A 85 4.87 2.56 2.17
C ILE A 85 3.34 2.63 2.22
N ARG A 86 2.69 2.07 3.25
CA ARG A 86 1.23 2.02 3.38
C ARG A 86 0.67 3.05 4.34
N THR A 87 1.46 3.54 5.31
CA THR A 87 1.00 4.49 6.34
C THR A 87 0.25 5.69 5.77
N PRO A 88 0.69 6.38 4.69
CA PRO A 88 -0.04 7.53 4.15
C PRO A 88 -1.42 7.21 3.59
N TYR A 89 -1.68 5.94 3.30
CA TYR A 89 -2.91 5.46 2.64
C TYR A 89 -3.88 4.74 3.59
N LEU A 90 -3.55 4.63 4.87
CA LEU A 90 -4.44 4.01 5.86
C LEU A 90 -5.83 4.66 5.94
N PRO A 91 -6.00 5.98 5.69
CA PRO A 91 -7.33 6.58 5.62
C PRO A 91 -8.23 6.00 4.52
N ILE A 92 -7.69 5.43 3.44
CA ILE A 92 -8.46 4.74 2.39
C ILE A 92 -9.19 3.52 2.97
N MET A 93 -8.55 2.81 3.90
CA MET A 93 -9.09 1.57 4.50
C MET A 93 -9.87 1.84 5.79
N PHE A 94 -9.37 2.71 6.64
CA PHE A 94 -9.90 2.90 8.00
C PHE A 94 -10.71 4.19 8.19
N GLY A 95 -10.57 5.16 7.27
CA GLY A 95 -11.11 6.51 7.43
C GLY A 95 -10.33 7.36 8.43
N ASP A 96 -10.53 8.67 8.37
CA ASP A 96 -9.77 9.65 9.16
C ASP A 96 -9.96 9.47 10.68
N LYS A 97 -11.18 9.22 11.13
CA LYS A 97 -11.49 9.05 12.56
C LYS A 97 -10.72 7.90 13.21
N MET A 98 -10.57 6.77 12.50
CA MET A 98 -9.80 5.65 13.02
C MET A 98 -8.31 5.95 13.01
N CYS A 99 -7.81 6.65 11.99
CA CYS A 99 -6.42 7.08 11.94
C CYS A 99 -6.08 8.08 13.07
N GLU A 100 -7.02 8.98 13.43
CA GLU A 100 -6.89 9.84 14.61
C GLU A 100 -6.80 9.03 15.90
N LEU A 101 -7.61 7.97 16.03
CA LEU A 101 -7.54 7.08 17.21
C LEU A 101 -6.19 6.36 17.28
N PHE A 102 -5.63 5.90 16.15
CA PHE A 102 -4.28 5.34 16.11
C PHE A 102 -3.24 6.35 16.61
N ALA A 103 -3.36 7.61 16.21
CA ALA A 103 -2.48 8.67 16.67
C ALA A 103 -2.61 8.94 18.18
N GLN A 104 -3.83 8.93 18.73
CA GLN A 104 -4.06 9.08 20.16
C GLN A 104 -3.43 7.91 20.95
N VAL A 105 -3.63 6.66 20.52
CA VAL A 105 -3.01 5.50 21.15
C VAL A 105 -1.48 5.60 21.08
N LYS A 106 -0.94 5.96 19.92
CA LYS A 106 0.52 6.20 19.76
C LYS A 106 1.02 7.23 20.77
N ASN A 107 0.32 8.34 20.92
CA ASN A 107 0.74 9.41 21.84
C ASN A 107 0.69 9.02 23.33
N VAL A 108 -0.20 8.09 23.71
CA VAL A 108 -0.24 7.56 25.09
C VAL A 108 1.03 6.78 25.44
N PHE A 109 1.51 5.94 24.49
CA PHE A 109 2.66 5.05 24.73
C PHE A 109 4.00 5.65 24.30
N ASP A 110 4.00 6.61 23.39
CA ASP A 110 5.20 7.22 22.83
C ASP A 110 5.00 8.73 22.56
N PRO A 111 4.79 9.54 23.63
CA PRO A 111 4.52 10.97 23.49
C PRO A 111 5.68 11.75 22.86
N LEU A 112 6.89 11.23 22.90
CA LEU A 112 8.07 11.81 22.28
C LEU A 112 8.29 11.36 20.83
N ASN A 113 7.44 10.44 20.31
CA ASN A 113 7.50 9.90 18.96
C ASN A 113 8.89 9.35 18.56
N ILE A 114 9.53 8.62 19.47
CA ILE A 114 10.85 7.99 19.24
C ILE A 114 10.76 6.54 18.73
N LEU A 115 9.65 5.85 18.95
CA LEU A 115 9.45 4.46 18.55
C LEU A 115 8.87 4.39 17.13
N ASN A 116 9.67 3.97 16.15
CA ASN A 116 9.26 3.81 14.75
C ASN A 116 8.50 5.04 14.18
N PRO A 117 9.04 6.25 14.23
CA PRO A 117 8.36 7.43 13.72
C PRO A 117 8.00 7.28 12.24
N GLY A 118 6.80 7.76 11.85
CA GLY A 118 6.33 7.72 10.47
C GLY A 118 5.83 6.34 9.98
N LYS A 119 5.71 5.34 10.86
CA LYS A 119 5.08 4.05 10.56
C LYS A 119 3.78 3.93 11.35
N LYS A 120 2.72 3.50 10.69
CA LYS A 120 1.33 3.43 11.20
C LYS A 120 0.71 4.80 11.51
N VAL A 121 1.48 5.73 12.03
CA VAL A 121 1.06 7.10 12.38
C VAL A 121 2.08 8.11 11.87
N GLY A 122 1.58 9.20 11.29
CA GLY A 122 2.38 10.37 10.92
C GLY A 122 3.27 10.23 9.68
N GLY A 123 3.20 9.10 8.97
CA GLY A 123 3.91 8.94 7.69
C GLY A 123 3.21 9.67 6.55
N THR A 124 4.00 10.15 5.60
CA THR A 124 3.53 10.95 4.46
C THR A 124 3.98 10.37 3.12
N VAL A 125 3.37 10.80 2.02
CA VAL A 125 3.80 10.44 0.66
C VAL A 125 5.25 10.92 0.40
N VAL A 126 5.67 12.03 1.01
CA VAL A 126 7.04 12.53 0.91
C VAL A 126 8.04 11.53 1.53
N ASP A 127 7.64 10.82 2.59
CA ASP A 127 8.50 9.80 3.21
C ASP A 127 8.66 8.59 2.29
N ILE A 128 7.62 8.21 1.54
CA ILE A 128 7.69 7.19 0.49
C ILE A 128 8.70 7.63 -0.57
N GLU A 129 8.55 8.84 -1.10
CA GLU A 129 9.42 9.38 -2.16
C GLU A 129 10.88 9.41 -1.73
N ARG A 130 11.16 9.92 -0.53
CA ARG A 130 12.53 9.93 0.05
C ARG A 130 13.11 8.53 0.23
N SER A 131 12.29 7.55 0.55
CA SER A 131 12.72 6.17 0.75
C SER A 131 13.07 5.46 -0.55
N MET A 132 12.49 5.88 -1.68
CA MET A 132 12.80 5.35 -3.01
C MET A 132 14.10 5.91 -3.61
N ILE A 133 14.54 7.07 -3.14
CA ILE A 133 15.83 7.64 -3.55
C ILE A 133 16.90 6.88 -2.76
N GLY A 134 17.43 5.81 -3.36
CA GLY A 134 18.52 5.06 -2.75
C GLY A 134 19.63 6.00 -2.27
N ARG A 135 20.12 5.80 -1.07
CA ARG A 135 21.33 6.49 -0.61
C ARG A 135 22.44 6.06 -1.56
N VAL A 136 22.86 6.97 -2.42
CA VAL A 136 24.09 6.86 -3.21
C VAL A 136 25.27 6.97 -2.26
#